data_cf34f7a4da2727d921249c27c7a15b85
#
_entry.id   cf34f7a4da2727d921249c27c7a15b85
#
_cell.length_a   1.000
_cell.length_b   1.000
_cell.length_c   1.000
_cell.angle_alpha   90.00
_cell.angle_beta   90.00
_cell.angle_gamma   90.00
#
_symmetry.space_group_name_H-M   'P 1'
#
loop_
_entity.id
_entity.type
_entity.pdbx_description
1 polymer ?
#
loop_
_entity_poly.entity_id
_entity_poly.type
_entity_poly.pdbx_seq_one_letter_code
_entity_poly.pdbx_strand_id
1 'polypeptide(L)'
;MDRNEIFEYVKKQYGTEPEYLWADSPNHAVLRHTDNQKWYAIIMDVSAGRLGLEGDGMMDIIDVKCQPDMVAILRQVKGFLPGYHMNKKHWITIPLNGSVPDSQILDYLDWSFDLTDTKEKRKKEEAPYDSDYCSG
;
A
#
# COMPACT_ATOMS: atom_id res chain seq x y z
N MET A 1 -13.77 4.21 2.95
CA MET A 1 -13.52 3.42 1.72
C MET A 1 -13.13 2.03 2.12
N ASP A 2 -13.69 1.03 1.48
CA ASP A 2 -13.37 -0.34 1.81
C ASP A 2 -12.53 -0.98 0.70
N ARG A 3 -12.13 -2.22 0.91
CA ARG A 3 -11.25 -2.89 -0.06
C ARG A 3 -11.91 -3.07 -1.42
N ASN A 4 -13.20 -3.29 -1.44
CA ASN A 4 -13.87 -3.49 -2.72
C ASN A 4 -13.88 -2.21 -3.54
N GLU A 5 -14.01 -1.08 -2.89
CA GLU A 5 -13.97 0.19 -3.57
C GLU A 5 -12.57 0.46 -4.13
N ILE A 6 -11.54 0.05 -3.40
CA ILE A 6 -10.18 0.19 -3.87
C ILE A 6 -9.95 -0.71 -5.08
N PHE A 7 -10.43 -1.95 -5.01
CA PHE A 7 -10.27 -2.87 -6.13
C PHE A 7 -10.97 -2.35 -7.38
N GLU A 8 -12.13 -1.73 -7.22
CA GLU A 8 -12.81 -1.17 -8.36
C GLU A 8 -12.06 0.01 -8.92
N TYR A 9 -11.50 0.83 -8.06
CA TYR A 9 -10.76 1.99 -8.49
C TYR A 9 -9.53 1.58 -9.30
N VAL A 10 -8.74 0.63 -8.82
CA VAL A 10 -7.52 0.25 -9.52
C VAL A 10 -7.84 -0.52 -10.80
N LYS A 11 -8.97 -1.18 -10.85
CA LYS A 11 -9.36 -1.86 -12.06
C LYS A 11 -9.71 -0.85 -13.14
N LYS A 12 -10.48 0.16 -12.80
CA LYS A 12 -10.85 1.18 -13.73
C LYS A 12 -9.69 2.06 -14.11
N GLN A 13 -8.87 2.44 -13.16
CA GLN A 13 -7.82 3.39 -13.39
C GLN A 13 -6.59 2.76 -14.03
N TYR A 14 -6.24 1.55 -13.65
CA TYR A 14 -5.00 0.94 -14.07
C TYR A 14 -5.15 -0.44 -14.68
N GLY A 15 -6.32 -0.99 -14.69
CA GLY A 15 -6.54 -2.35 -15.19
C GLY A 15 -5.98 -3.41 -14.25
N THR A 16 -5.78 -3.07 -12.99
CA THR A 16 -5.19 -3.99 -12.03
C THR A 16 -6.24 -4.92 -11.45
N GLU A 17 -5.89 -6.21 -11.35
CA GLU A 17 -6.74 -7.18 -10.66
C GLU A 17 -5.99 -7.64 -9.42
N PRO A 18 -6.64 -7.78 -8.29
CA PRO A 18 -5.94 -8.21 -7.07
C PRO A 18 -5.46 -9.65 -7.20
N GLU A 19 -4.31 -9.93 -6.61
CA GLU A 19 -3.75 -11.28 -6.63
C GLU A 19 -3.61 -11.76 -5.22
N TYR A 20 -4.01 -12.99 -4.99
CA TYR A 20 -3.98 -13.57 -3.65
C TYR A 20 -2.90 -14.64 -3.62
N LEU A 21 -1.76 -14.31 -3.05
CA LEU A 21 -0.57 -15.13 -3.12
C LEU A 21 -0.33 -16.04 -1.93
N TRP A 22 -1.07 -15.86 -0.87
CA TRP A 22 -0.80 -16.60 0.36
C TRP A 22 -1.98 -17.46 0.81
N ALA A 23 -1.77 -18.74 0.84
CA ALA A 23 -2.82 -19.66 1.27
C ALA A 23 -3.19 -19.46 2.73
N ASP A 24 -2.19 -19.14 3.56
CA ASP A 24 -2.44 -18.95 4.97
C ASP A 24 -3.07 -17.59 5.28
N SER A 25 -3.11 -16.69 4.35
CA SER A 25 -3.68 -15.37 4.54
C SER A 25 -4.55 -15.07 3.34
N PRO A 26 -5.70 -15.72 3.27
CA PRO A 26 -6.52 -15.65 2.05
C PRO A 26 -7.11 -14.30 1.72
N ASN A 27 -7.11 -13.38 2.67
CA ASN A 27 -7.64 -12.05 2.41
C ASN A 27 -6.56 -11.02 2.11
N HIS A 28 -5.31 -11.44 2.02
CA HIS A 28 -4.23 -10.52 1.66
C HIS A 28 -4.15 -10.44 0.15
N ALA A 29 -4.26 -9.26 -0.39
CA ALA A 29 -4.31 -9.05 -1.83
C ALA A 29 -3.21 -8.11 -2.27
N VAL A 30 -2.50 -8.47 -3.31
CA VAL A 30 -1.41 -7.66 -3.85
C VAL A 30 -1.89 -6.97 -5.10
N LEU A 31 -1.55 -5.69 -5.23
CA LEU A 31 -1.83 -4.92 -6.43
C LEU A 31 -0.47 -4.59 -7.04
N ARG A 32 -0.23 -5.06 -8.25
CA ARG A 32 1.06 -4.83 -8.87
C ARG A 32 0.94 -4.42 -10.34
N HIS A 33 2.01 -3.85 -10.84
CA HIS A 33 2.08 -3.46 -12.24
C HIS A 33 2.14 -4.71 -13.12
N THR A 34 1.50 -4.67 -14.26
CA THR A 34 1.52 -5.83 -15.16
C THR A 34 2.80 -5.87 -15.98
N ASP A 35 3.43 -4.74 -16.22
CA ASP A 35 4.62 -4.71 -17.05
C ASP A 35 5.90 -5.01 -16.29
N ASN A 36 6.09 -4.49 -15.11
CA ASN A 36 7.33 -4.74 -14.36
C ASN A 36 7.14 -5.63 -13.14
N GLN A 37 5.89 -6.02 -12.85
CA GLN A 37 5.55 -6.90 -11.73
C GLN A 37 5.84 -6.31 -10.36
N LYS A 38 6.11 -5.02 -10.25
CA LYS A 38 6.39 -4.41 -8.95
C LYS A 38 5.11 -4.14 -8.21
N TRP A 39 5.12 -4.41 -6.92
CA TRP A 39 3.95 -4.20 -6.07
C TRP A 39 3.81 -2.72 -5.76
N TYR A 40 2.61 -2.18 -5.85
CA TYR A 40 2.40 -0.80 -5.47
C TYR A 40 1.39 -0.68 -4.32
N ALA A 41 0.71 -1.75 -3.97
CA ALA A 41 -0.15 -1.74 -2.79
C ALA A 41 -0.43 -3.16 -2.34
N ILE A 42 -0.70 -3.33 -1.05
CA ILE A 42 -1.12 -4.61 -0.53
C ILE A 42 -2.25 -4.34 0.43
N ILE A 43 -3.34 -5.08 0.32
CA ILE A 43 -4.46 -4.94 1.24
C ILE A 43 -4.48 -6.18 2.11
N MET A 44 -4.53 -5.98 3.42
CA MET A 44 -4.48 -7.08 4.37
C MET A 44 -5.54 -6.89 5.43
N ASP A 45 -5.99 -7.97 6.05
CA ASP A 45 -6.84 -7.88 7.21
C ASP A 45 -5.97 -8.21 8.42
N VAL A 46 -6.02 -7.36 9.42
CA VAL A 46 -5.12 -7.45 10.57
C VAL A 46 -5.92 -7.12 11.82
N SER A 47 -5.58 -7.74 12.94
CA SER A 47 -6.27 -7.40 14.17
C SER A 47 -5.88 -5.99 14.61
N ALA A 48 -6.81 -5.25 15.14
CA ALA A 48 -6.55 -3.89 15.59
C ALA A 48 -5.43 -3.84 16.60
N GLY A 49 -5.35 -4.82 17.48
CA GLY A 49 -4.31 -4.85 18.48
C GLY A 49 -2.92 -4.92 17.91
N ARG A 50 -2.73 -5.63 16.81
CA ARG A 50 -1.42 -5.73 16.20
C ARG A 50 -0.98 -4.42 15.59
N LEU A 51 -1.91 -3.54 15.32
CA LEU A 51 -1.60 -2.23 14.79
C LEU A 51 -1.45 -1.19 15.88
N GLY A 52 -1.65 -1.59 17.12
CA GLY A 52 -1.59 -0.64 18.22
C GLY A 52 -2.84 0.18 18.36
N LEU A 53 -3.95 -0.27 17.76
CA LEU A 53 -5.19 0.46 17.82
C LEU A 53 -6.13 -0.21 18.80
N GLU A 54 -7.13 0.56 19.27
CA GLU A 54 -8.08 0.01 20.18
C GLU A 54 -9.09 -0.86 19.50
N GLY A 55 -9.68 -1.77 20.24
CA GLY A 55 -10.66 -2.67 19.66
C GLY A 55 -10.08 -4.05 19.47
N ASP A 56 -10.95 -5.04 19.32
CA ASP A 56 -10.50 -6.40 19.19
C ASP A 56 -10.97 -7.05 17.93
N GLY A 57 -11.37 -6.37 16.95
CA GLY A 57 -11.77 -6.97 15.69
C GLY A 57 -10.69 -6.94 14.67
N MET A 58 -10.96 -7.51 13.53
CA MET A 58 -10.08 -7.44 12.39
C MET A 58 -10.42 -6.19 11.60
N MET A 59 -9.42 -5.60 10.97
CA MET A 59 -9.66 -4.44 10.14
C MET A 59 -8.82 -4.54 8.90
N ASP A 60 -9.31 -4.01 7.80
CA ASP A 60 -8.54 -3.99 6.58
C ASP A 60 -7.60 -2.80 6.60
N ILE A 61 -6.42 -3.01 6.05
CA ILE A 61 -5.44 -1.94 5.90
C ILE A 61 -4.92 -1.98 4.48
N ILE A 62 -4.36 -0.87 4.03
CA ILE A 62 -3.65 -0.84 2.76
C ILE A 62 -2.24 -0.32 3.02
N ASP A 63 -1.26 -1.02 2.46
CA ASP A 63 0.13 -0.57 2.49
C ASP A 63 0.43 0.03 1.14
N VAL A 64 1.02 1.21 1.13
CA VAL A 64 1.43 1.87 -0.12
C VAL A 64 2.87 2.32 0.01
N LYS A 65 3.57 2.40 -1.10
CA LYS A 65 4.97 2.78 -1.10
C LYS A 65 5.09 4.30 -1.18
N CYS A 66 6.03 4.86 -0.44
CA CYS A 66 6.25 6.29 -0.41
C CYS A 66 7.74 6.58 -0.37
N GLN A 67 8.12 7.80 -0.72
CA GLN A 67 9.50 8.22 -0.57
C GLN A 67 9.83 8.26 0.92
N PRO A 68 11.05 7.97 1.31
CA PRO A 68 11.41 7.89 2.73
C PRO A 68 11.13 9.14 3.55
N ASP A 69 11.31 10.32 2.97
CA ASP A 69 11.04 11.54 3.71
C ASP A 69 9.53 11.70 3.92
N MET A 70 8.72 11.26 2.99
CA MET A 70 7.28 11.32 3.16
C MET A 70 6.83 10.31 4.21
N VAL A 71 7.44 9.14 4.24
CA VAL A 71 7.12 8.14 5.25
C VAL A 71 7.40 8.72 6.63
N ALA A 72 8.54 9.39 6.80
CA ALA A 72 8.91 9.96 8.08
C ALA A 72 7.89 11.00 8.53
N ILE A 73 7.39 11.80 7.62
CA ILE A 73 6.38 12.79 7.94
C ILE A 73 5.05 12.13 8.28
N LEU A 74 4.61 11.21 7.47
CA LEU A 74 3.31 10.59 7.67
C LEU A 74 3.22 9.76 8.93
N ARG A 75 4.32 9.18 9.37
CA ARG A 75 4.29 8.40 10.60
C ARG A 75 3.95 9.25 11.81
N GLN A 76 3.99 10.57 11.68
CA GLN A 76 3.63 11.46 12.77
C GLN A 76 2.25 12.05 12.56
N VAL A 77 1.57 11.71 11.49
CA VAL A 77 0.23 12.20 11.22
C VAL A 77 -0.78 11.17 11.68
N LYS A 78 -1.80 11.60 12.42
CA LYS A 78 -2.80 10.69 12.91
C LYS A 78 -3.44 9.94 11.76
N GLY A 79 -3.62 8.67 11.90
CA GLY A 79 -4.25 7.85 10.87
C GLY A 79 -3.27 7.07 10.02
N PHE A 80 -1.99 7.41 10.07
CA PHE A 80 -0.98 6.70 9.28
C PHE A 80 -0.08 5.90 10.22
N LEU A 81 0.27 4.70 9.82
CA LEU A 81 1.05 3.78 10.65
C LEU A 81 2.28 3.29 9.90
N PRO A 82 3.29 2.78 10.62
CA PRO A 82 4.46 2.22 9.94
C PRO A 82 4.04 1.04 9.06
N GLY A 83 4.73 0.83 7.98
CA GLY A 83 4.39 -0.23 7.03
C GLY A 83 4.34 -1.61 7.66
N TYR A 84 3.18 -2.19 7.76
CA TYR A 84 2.96 -3.47 8.39
C TYR A 84 3.50 -4.57 7.50
N HIS A 85 4.41 -5.38 8.01
CA HIS A 85 5.06 -6.46 7.27
C HIS A 85 5.88 -5.99 6.07
N MET A 86 6.13 -4.69 5.93
CA MET A 86 6.90 -4.17 4.81
C MET A 86 8.07 -3.36 5.31
N ASN A 87 8.95 -2.98 4.43
CA ASN A 87 10.10 -2.15 4.76
C ASN A 87 9.60 -0.81 5.29
N LYS A 88 9.93 -0.50 6.51
CA LYS A 88 9.35 0.67 7.17
C LYS A 88 9.92 2.00 6.74
N LYS A 89 10.94 2.00 5.91
CA LYS A 89 11.47 3.21 5.38
C LYS A 89 10.74 3.61 4.12
N HIS A 90 10.14 2.65 3.42
CA HIS A 90 9.55 2.90 2.11
C HIS A 90 8.06 2.62 2.02
N TRP A 91 7.44 2.14 3.07
CA TRP A 91 6.02 1.79 3.05
C TRP A 91 5.30 2.41 4.24
N ILE A 92 4.04 2.77 4.02
CA ILE A 92 3.19 3.31 5.07
C ILE A 92 1.89 2.52 5.07
N THR A 93 1.29 2.36 6.22
CA THR A 93 0.04 1.63 6.37
C THR A 93 -1.09 2.60 6.66
N ILE A 94 -2.20 2.45 5.96
CA ILE A 94 -3.38 3.25 6.19
C ILE A 94 -4.53 2.31 6.56
N PRO A 95 -5.05 2.39 7.77
CA PRO A 95 -6.20 1.58 8.15
C PRO A 95 -7.43 2.05 7.39
N LEU A 96 -8.24 1.12 6.93
CA LEU A 96 -9.44 1.47 6.18
C LEU A 96 -10.61 1.59 7.14
N ASN A 97 -10.44 2.43 8.15
CA ASN A 97 -11.43 2.61 9.20
C ASN A 97 -12.03 4.01 9.22
N GLY A 98 -11.79 4.79 8.16
CA GLY A 98 -12.36 6.12 8.07
C GLY A 98 -11.52 7.22 8.68
N SER A 99 -10.38 6.88 9.30
CA SER A 99 -9.56 7.92 9.92
C SER A 99 -8.82 8.76 8.89
N VAL A 100 -8.57 8.22 7.71
CA VAL A 100 -7.95 8.99 6.63
C VAL A 100 -9.02 9.15 5.54
N PRO A 101 -9.26 10.35 5.05
CA PRO A 101 -10.30 10.56 4.02
C PRO A 101 -10.03 9.78 2.75
N ASP A 102 -11.09 9.32 2.11
CA ASP A 102 -10.99 8.51 0.90
C ASP A 102 -10.14 9.16 -0.17
N SER A 103 -10.28 10.47 -0.37
CA SER A 103 -9.51 11.15 -1.40
C SER A 103 -8.02 11.09 -1.12
N GLN A 104 -7.64 11.11 0.14
CA GLN A 104 -6.24 11.00 0.48
C GLN A 104 -5.72 9.59 0.27
N ILE A 105 -6.54 8.60 0.58
CA ILE A 105 -6.14 7.21 0.35
C ILE A 105 -5.86 7.03 -1.13
N LEU A 106 -6.72 7.55 -1.98
CA LEU A 106 -6.53 7.42 -3.41
C LEU A 106 -5.32 8.19 -3.90
N ASP A 107 -5.02 9.34 -3.31
CA ASP A 107 -3.85 10.10 -3.68
C ASP A 107 -2.57 9.31 -3.39
N TYR A 108 -2.49 8.72 -2.20
CA TYR A 108 -1.29 7.96 -1.85
C TYR A 108 -1.19 6.68 -2.66
N LEU A 109 -2.31 6.10 -3.03
CA LEU A 109 -2.32 4.93 -3.87
C LEU A 109 -1.79 5.29 -5.26
N ASP A 110 -2.25 6.41 -5.84
CA ASP A 110 -1.80 6.86 -7.14
C ASP A 110 -0.31 7.22 -7.10
N TRP A 111 0.14 7.86 -6.04
CA TRP A 111 1.54 8.20 -5.93
C TRP A 111 2.41 6.95 -5.80
N SER A 112 1.90 5.92 -5.12
CA SER A 112 2.63 4.67 -5.01
C SER A 112 2.72 4.00 -6.38
N PHE A 113 1.64 4.05 -7.15
CA PHE A 113 1.64 3.49 -8.49
C PHE A 113 2.68 4.20 -9.33
N ASP A 114 2.73 5.52 -9.28
CA ASP A 114 3.69 6.28 -10.04
C ASP A 114 5.13 6.03 -9.58
N LEU A 115 5.34 5.94 -8.30
CA LEU A 115 6.66 5.73 -7.74
C LEU A 115 7.26 4.40 -8.17
N THR A 116 6.43 3.41 -8.37
CA THR A 116 6.89 2.08 -8.77
C THR A 116 6.82 1.84 -10.27
N ASP A 117 6.31 2.82 -11.01
CA ASP A 117 6.25 2.75 -12.45
C ASP A 117 7.66 2.98 -12.97
N THR A 118 8.16 2.06 -13.78
CA THR A 118 9.52 2.17 -14.20
C THR A 118 9.70 2.58 -15.62
N LYS A 119 8.71 3.08 -16.27
CA LYS A 119 8.87 3.48 -17.59
C LYS A 119 9.78 4.66 -17.75
N GLU A 120 9.24 5.82 -17.93
CA GLU A 120 10.03 6.96 -18.10
C GLU A 120 10.75 7.42 -16.91
N LYS A 121 10.14 7.38 -15.80
CA LYS A 121 10.74 7.84 -14.62
C LYS A 121 11.97 7.13 -14.25
N ARG A 122 12.00 5.86 -14.45
CA ARG A 122 13.12 5.09 -14.11
C ARG A 122 14.35 5.54 -14.80
N LYS A 123 14.25 5.95 -15.98
CA LYS A 123 15.36 6.39 -16.67
C LYS A 123 16.03 7.53 -16.07
N LYS A 124 15.34 8.40 -15.46
CA LYS A 124 15.91 9.52 -14.88
C LYS A 124 16.48 9.30 -13.59
N GLU A 125 15.90 8.48 -12.84
CA GLU A 125 16.28 8.36 -11.51
C GLU A 125 17.19 7.34 -11.12
N GLU A 126 17.56 6.44 -11.82
CA GLU A 126 18.40 5.47 -11.37
C GLU A 126 17.90 4.71 -10.29
N ALA A 127 16.97 4.82 -9.72
CA ALA A 127 16.21 4.10 -8.74
C ALA A 127 16.81 2.93 -8.03
N PRO A 128 17.80 3.13 -7.30
CA PRO A 128 18.37 2.01 -6.59
C PRO A 128 17.45 1.48 -5.52
N TYR A 129 16.42 2.19 -5.13
CA TYR A 129 15.57 1.68 -4.11
C TYR A 129 14.71 0.53 -4.58
N ASP A 130 14.81 0.15 -5.79
CA ASP A 130 14.06 -0.99 -6.25
C ASP A 130 14.44 -2.23 -5.50
N SER A 131 15.64 -2.30 -5.00
CA SER A 131 16.04 -3.50 -4.30
C SER A 131 15.35 -3.61 -2.97
N ASP A 132 14.65 -2.61 -2.54
CA ASP A 132 13.94 -2.69 -1.30
C ASP A 132 12.61 -3.31 -1.42
N TYR A 133 12.21 -3.81 -2.54
CA TYR A 133 10.95 -4.42 -2.65
C TYR A 133 10.90 -5.63 -1.83
N CYS A 134 9.86 -5.71 -1.11
CA CYS A 134 9.63 -6.84 -0.36
C CYS A 134 8.89 -7.71 -1.20
N SER A 135 9.43 -8.43 -1.95
CA SER A 135 8.71 -9.18 -2.87
C SER A 135 8.17 -10.39 -2.38
N GLY A 136 8.15 -10.54 -1.32
CA GLY A 136 7.43 -11.69 -0.87
C GLY A 136 8.09 -12.83 -0.85
#